data_8ea28482001680bbf086fcdae5e39f39
#
_entry.id   8ea28482001680bbf086fcdae5e39f39
#
_cell.length_a   1.000
_cell.length_b   1.000
_cell.length_c   1.000
_cell.angle_alpha   90.00
_cell.angle_beta   90.00
_cell.angle_gamma   90.00
#
_symmetry.space_group_name_H-M   'P 1'
#
loop_
_entity.id
_entity.type
_entity.pdbx_description
1 polymer ?
#
loop_
_entity_poly.entity_id
_entity_poly.type
_entity_poly.pdbx_seq_one_letter_code
_entity_poly.pdbx_strand_id
1 'polypeptide(L)'
;LGKRISRSIENFRPRQLSPMIFVLIPVFNRLPHTKRVVEALRHQTLADEIRIVIIDDGSTDGTASYLEQQHDVIGLRGNGNLWWGGAIQKGLKYAMAHHQSGDYVLFLNNDTWFDSDYVETLIQVSRDAGGAAVGSVIHEDDKDPPLTSIGPRVNLNRIAVWDLFNELSPEQIRNPDPTYQVDALSGRGTLYPIEMFERYGHMRTFWLPHYLADYEIAMRFKRAGVPLLVSSHAAVHSPPVYGNDVSNMTWRARLFSRRSSSNIVRRLAFYMLVGSPLQRITAPARMACFAFLRSIHQLKISIKGNSLK
;
A
#
# COMPACT_ATOMS: atom_id res chain seq x y z
N LEU A 1 -26.54 39.08 -54.16
CA LEU A 1 -25.48 38.02 -54.14
C LEU A 1 -24.69 38.14 -52.82
N GLY A 2 -25.09 37.44 -51.76
CA GLY A 2 -24.41 37.39 -50.50
C GLY A 2 -24.22 35.92 -50.11
N LYS A 3 -23.05 35.36 -50.38
CA LYS A 3 -22.67 34.01 -49.89
C LYS A 3 -22.41 34.09 -48.38
N ARG A 4 -23.29 33.50 -47.58
CA ARG A 4 -23.04 33.15 -46.17
C ARG A 4 -21.97 32.05 -46.13
N ILE A 5 -20.78 32.39 -45.64
CA ILE A 5 -19.75 31.42 -45.27
C ILE A 5 -20.13 30.93 -43.85
N SER A 6 -20.78 29.76 -43.80
CA SER A 6 -20.95 29.02 -42.56
C SER A 6 -19.60 28.39 -42.21
N ARG A 7 -18.86 29.02 -41.31
CA ARG A 7 -17.73 28.36 -40.64
C ARG A 7 -18.30 27.43 -39.59
N SER A 8 -18.19 26.14 -39.83
CA SER A 8 -18.34 25.09 -38.83
C SER A 8 -17.32 25.35 -37.73
N ILE A 9 -17.79 25.78 -36.57
CA ILE A 9 -17.03 25.75 -35.35
C ILE A 9 -17.00 24.26 -34.96
N GLU A 10 -15.97 23.54 -35.42
CA GLU A 10 -15.65 22.25 -34.87
C GLU A 10 -15.48 22.45 -33.36
N ASN A 11 -16.30 21.72 -32.58
CA ASN A 11 -16.24 21.67 -31.15
C ASN A 11 -14.83 21.20 -30.74
N PHE A 12 -13.95 22.12 -30.46
CA PHE A 12 -12.68 21.91 -29.84
C PHE A 12 -12.98 21.47 -28.39
N ARG A 13 -13.29 20.16 -28.19
CA ARG A 13 -13.21 19.58 -26.87
C ARG A 13 -11.71 19.55 -26.55
N PRO A 14 -11.25 20.28 -25.51
CA PRO A 14 -9.87 20.14 -25.10
C PRO A 14 -9.65 18.64 -24.83
N ARG A 15 -8.62 18.06 -25.45
CA ARG A 15 -8.19 16.69 -25.20
C ARG A 15 -7.96 16.61 -23.70
N GLN A 16 -8.85 15.94 -22.99
CA GLN A 16 -8.65 15.68 -21.58
C GLN A 16 -7.35 14.89 -21.52
N LEU A 17 -6.28 15.52 -21.04
CA LEU A 17 -4.99 14.87 -20.86
C LEU A 17 -5.24 13.63 -20.01
N SER A 18 -4.79 12.49 -20.48
CA SER A 18 -4.84 11.27 -19.69
C SER A 18 -4.12 11.53 -18.36
N PRO A 19 -4.69 11.11 -17.22
CA PRO A 19 -4.07 11.36 -15.93
C PRO A 19 -2.72 10.67 -15.84
N MET A 20 -1.74 11.36 -15.30
CA MET A 20 -0.43 10.79 -14.99
C MET A 20 -0.51 9.92 -13.74
N ILE A 21 0.18 8.79 -13.75
CA ILE A 21 0.24 7.85 -12.62
C ILE A 21 1.68 7.82 -12.09
N PHE A 22 1.92 8.42 -10.93
CA PHE A 22 3.22 8.35 -10.25
C PHE A 22 3.32 7.04 -9.47
N VAL A 23 4.09 6.08 -9.97
CA VAL A 23 4.30 4.79 -9.30
C VAL A 23 5.50 4.89 -8.37
N LEU A 24 5.26 4.92 -7.06
CA LEU A 24 6.29 5.09 -6.04
C LEU A 24 6.76 3.74 -5.51
N ILE A 25 8.03 3.42 -5.74
CA ILE A 25 8.62 2.12 -5.41
C ILE A 25 9.81 2.29 -4.49
N PRO A 26 9.67 2.03 -3.19
CA PRO A 26 10.78 1.96 -2.25
C PRO A 26 11.71 0.79 -2.55
N VAL A 27 13.00 1.04 -2.58
CA VAL A 27 14.02 0.01 -2.84
C VAL A 27 15.13 0.10 -1.82
N PHE A 28 15.55 -1.04 -1.32
CA PHE A 28 16.78 -1.21 -0.56
C PHE A 28 17.38 -2.58 -0.87
N ASN A 29 18.49 -2.59 -1.66
CA ASN A 29 19.00 -3.79 -2.28
C ASN A 29 17.94 -4.47 -3.17
N ARG A 30 18.08 -5.73 -3.58
CA ARG A 30 17.13 -6.45 -4.43
C ARG A 30 17.06 -5.94 -5.88
N LEU A 31 18.20 -5.60 -6.49
CA LEU A 31 18.28 -5.17 -7.89
C LEU A 31 17.51 -6.05 -8.87
N PRO A 32 17.54 -7.41 -8.78
CA PRO A 32 16.77 -8.26 -9.69
C PRO A 32 15.26 -8.00 -9.64
N HIS A 33 14.68 -7.79 -8.45
CA HIS A 33 13.27 -7.45 -8.29
C HIS A 33 12.95 -6.07 -8.86
N THR A 34 13.85 -5.09 -8.60
CA THR A 34 13.70 -3.74 -9.12
C THR A 34 13.67 -3.72 -10.66
N LYS A 35 14.55 -4.47 -11.32
CA LYS A 35 14.51 -4.63 -12.78
C LYS A 35 13.19 -5.24 -13.28
N ARG A 36 12.71 -6.27 -12.59
CA ARG A 36 11.47 -6.96 -12.95
C ARG A 36 10.25 -6.07 -12.84
N VAL A 37 10.11 -5.30 -11.76
CA VAL A 37 8.95 -4.40 -11.59
C VAL A 37 8.98 -3.23 -12.57
N VAL A 38 10.15 -2.69 -12.88
CA VAL A 38 10.31 -1.65 -13.92
C VAL A 38 9.85 -2.19 -15.28
N GLU A 39 10.28 -3.39 -15.64
CA GLU A 39 9.89 -4.01 -16.90
C GLU A 39 8.38 -4.30 -16.95
N ALA A 40 7.78 -4.79 -15.86
CA ALA A 40 6.34 -5.00 -15.77
C ALA A 40 5.53 -3.69 -15.94
N LEU A 41 6.05 -2.57 -15.46
CA LEU A 41 5.41 -1.26 -15.63
C LEU A 41 5.53 -0.73 -17.06
N ARG A 42 6.61 -1.03 -17.78
CA ARG A 42 6.79 -0.70 -19.20
C ARG A 42 5.83 -1.46 -20.11
N HIS A 43 5.34 -2.60 -19.67
CA HIS A 43 4.38 -3.43 -20.41
C HIS A 43 2.92 -3.22 -20.00
N GLN A 44 2.62 -2.17 -19.23
CA GLN A 44 1.24 -1.81 -18.92
C GLN A 44 0.51 -1.21 -20.12
N THR A 45 -0.81 -1.39 -20.19
CA THR A 45 -1.68 -0.76 -21.21
C THR A 45 -1.60 0.76 -21.17
N LEU A 46 -1.31 1.35 -20.02
CA LEU A 46 -1.15 2.78 -19.78
C LEU A 46 0.33 3.18 -19.55
N ALA A 47 1.27 2.51 -20.21
CA ALA A 47 2.71 2.75 -19.98
C ALA A 47 3.13 4.21 -20.22
N ASP A 48 2.53 4.88 -21.20
CA ASP A 48 2.85 6.28 -21.55
C ASP A 48 2.40 7.30 -20.47
N GLU A 49 1.37 6.95 -19.71
CA GLU A 49 0.84 7.73 -18.59
C GLU A 49 1.57 7.45 -17.26
N ILE A 50 2.42 6.41 -17.21
CA ILE A 50 3.14 6.03 -15.99
C ILE A 50 4.43 6.81 -15.84
N ARG A 51 4.66 7.33 -14.63
CA ARG A 51 5.95 7.88 -14.16
C ARG A 51 6.51 6.95 -13.10
N ILE A 52 7.51 6.15 -13.47
CA ILE A 52 8.19 5.22 -12.55
C ILE A 52 9.12 6.03 -11.66
N VAL A 53 8.86 6.03 -10.35
CA VAL A 53 9.66 6.74 -9.34
C VAL A 53 10.25 5.72 -8.38
N ILE A 54 11.53 5.41 -8.52
CA ILE A 54 12.27 4.50 -7.64
C ILE A 54 12.95 5.30 -6.55
N ILE A 55 12.66 4.96 -5.29
CA ILE A 55 13.29 5.57 -4.13
C ILE A 55 14.30 4.57 -3.55
N ASP A 56 15.56 4.72 -3.95
CA ASP A 56 16.67 3.88 -3.51
C ASP A 56 17.21 4.37 -2.16
N ASP A 57 16.88 3.66 -1.09
CA ASP A 57 17.30 4.01 0.28
C ASP A 57 18.74 3.55 0.59
N GLY A 58 19.67 3.81 -0.32
CA GLY A 58 21.11 3.56 -0.12
C GLY A 58 21.53 2.12 -0.40
N SER A 59 21.01 1.51 -1.48
CA SER A 59 21.42 0.18 -1.93
C SER A 59 22.92 0.11 -2.28
N THR A 60 23.48 -1.09 -2.09
CA THR A 60 24.90 -1.41 -2.38
C THR A 60 25.07 -2.52 -3.41
N ASP A 61 23.97 -3.00 -4.00
CA ASP A 61 23.89 -4.13 -4.94
C ASP A 61 23.93 -3.74 -6.42
N GLY A 62 24.29 -2.47 -6.72
CA GLY A 62 24.30 -1.93 -8.08
C GLY A 62 23.01 -1.27 -8.53
N THR A 63 21.99 -1.16 -7.65
CA THR A 63 20.71 -0.49 -7.95
C THR A 63 20.93 0.95 -8.42
N ALA A 64 21.79 1.74 -7.76
CA ALA A 64 22.06 3.13 -8.15
C ALA A 64 22.60 3.22 -9.59
N SER A 65 23.61 2.41 -9.94
CA SER A 65 24.20 2.38 -11.29
C SER A 65 23.21 1.90 -12.35
N TYR A 66 22.30 0.98 -11.99
CA TYR A 66 21.21 0.58 -12.88
C TYR A 66 20.26 1.75 -13.16
N LEU A 67 19.84 2.49 -12.13
CA LEU A 67 18.90 3.61 -12.27
C LEU A 67 19.48 4.76 -13.11
N GLU A 68 20.78 5.04 -13.00
CA GLU A 68 21.49 6.05 -13.81
C GLU A 68 21.45 5.75 -15.32
N GLN A 69 21.26 4.49 -15.70
CA GLN A 69 21.17 4.05 -17.09
C GLN A 69 19.73 4.06 -17.64
N GLN A 70 18.72 4.31 -16.79
CA GLN A 70 17.32 4.30 -17.19
C GLN A 70 16.85 5.74 -17.45
N HIS A 71 16.48 6.08 -18.69
CA HIS A 71 16.05 7.44 -19.07
C HIS A 71 14.56 7.70 -18.74
N ASP A 72 13.77 6.65 -18.57
CA ASP A 72 12.32 6.66 -18.29
C ASP A 72 11.99 6.45 -16.81
N VAL A 73 13.01 6.28 -15.96
CA VAL A 73 12.85 6.05 -14.52
C VAL A 73 13.43 7.20 -13.73
N ILE A 74 12.65 7.72 -12.79
CA ILE A 74 13.08 8.76 -11.86
C ILE A 74 13.70 8.10 -10.65
N GLY A 75 15.03 8.22 -10.48
CA GLY A 75 15.78 7.71 -9.33
C GLY A 75 15.89 8.76 -8.22
N LEU A 76 15.33 8.48 -7.04
CA LEU A 76 15.43 9.33 -5.85
C LEU A 76 16.30 8.65 -4.80
N ARG A 77 17.49 9.21 -4.50
CA ARG A 77 18.42 8.59 -3.54
C ARG A 77 18.04 8.91 -2.09
N GLY A 78 17.93 7.90 -1.25
CA GLY A 78 17.82 7.99 0.21
C GLY A 78 19.16 8.01 0.93
N ASN A 79 19.13 7.91 2.24
CA ASN A 79 20.32 7.94 3.12
C ASN A 79 20.52 6.63 3.91
N GLY A 80 19.81 5.56 3.55
CA GLY A 80 19.84 4.26 4.24
C GLY A 80 18.95 4.17 5.47
N ASN A 81 18.19 5.23 5.78
CA ASN A 81 17.35 5.31 6.97
C ASN A 81 15.93 5.83 6.71
N LEU A 82 15.51 5.90 5.45
CA LEU A 82 14.16 6.32 5.09
C LEU A 82 13.12 5.28 5.51
N TRP A 83 13.46 4.01 5.37
CA TRP A 83 12.52 2.91 5.51
C TRP A 83 11.37 3.04 4.49
N TRP A 84 10.38 2.15 4.56
CA TRP A 84 9.29 2.16 3.60
C TRP A 84 8.50 3.49 3.62
N GLY A 85 8.04 3.92 4.79
CA GLY A 85 7.22 5.14 4.92
C GLY A 85 7.98 6.42 4.54
N GLY A 86 9.26 6.52 4.90
CA GLY A 86 10.09 7.67 4.53
C GLY A 86 10.44 7.69 3.04
N ALA A 87 10.63 6.52 2.42
CA ALA A 87 10.85 6.41 0.99
C ALA A 87 9.58 6.81 0.22
N ILE A 88 8.39 6.29 0.58
CA ILE A 88 7.12 6.72 0.02
C ILE A 88 6.92 8.24 0.20
N GLN A 89 7.21 8.79 1.38
CA GLN A 89 7.11 10.24 1.62
C GLN A 89 8.03 11.05 0.69
N LYS A 90 9.22 10.55 0.40
CA LYS A 90 10.15 11.21 -0.54
C LYS A 90 9.63 11.15 -1.97
N GLY A 91 9.13 10.01 -2.42
CA GLY A 91 8.48 9.85 -3.72
C GLY A 91 7.22 10.71 -3.84
N LEU A 92 6.41 10.75 -2.78
CA LEU A 92 5.20 11.57 -2.73
C LEU A 92 5.51 13.07 -2.86
N LYS A 93 6.56 13.57 -2.21
CA LYS A 93 7.02 14.97 -2.39
C LYS A 93 7.40 15.25 -3.83
N TYR A 94 8.03 14.30 -4.51
CA TYR A 94 8.34 14.43 -5.93
C TYR A 94 7.05 14.49 -6.76
N ALA A 95 6.13 13.54 -6.57
CA ALA A 95 4.85 13.53 -7.28
C ALA A 95 4.07 14.84 -7.08
N MET A 96 3.96 15.31 -5.83
CA MET A 96 3.29 16.57 -5.48
C MET A 96 3.92 17.82 -6.10
N ALA A 97 5.19 17.79 -6.45
CA ALA A 97 5.87 18.91 -7.13
C ALA A 97 5.66 18.90 -8.67
N HIS A 98 5.16 17.79 -9.23
CA HIS A 98 5.08 17.59 -10.68
C HIS A 98 3.69 17.18 -11.19
N HIS A 99 2.70 17.05 -10.31
CA HIS A 99 1.36 16.59 -10.67
C HIS A 99 0.48 17.68 -11.26
N GLN A 100 -0.58 17.24 -11.89
CA GLN A 100 -1.74 18.04 -12.29
C GLN A 100 -2.99 17.47 -11.62
N SER A 101 -4.07 18.27 -11.61
CA SER A 101 -5.35 17.78 -11.09
C SER A 101 -5.85 16.60 -11.92
N GLY A 102 -6.32 15.56 -11.22
CA GLY A 102 -6.77 14.31 -11.81
C GLY A 102 -5.71 13.23 -11.89
N ASP A 103 -4.46 13.52 -11.53
CA ASP A 103 -3.38 12.55 -11.48
C ASP A 103 -3.53 11.56 -10.31
N TYR A 104 -2.78 10.47 -10.37
CA TYR A 104 -2.80 9.41 -9.36
C TYR A 104 -1.41 9.14 -8.80
N VAL A 105 -1.39 8.59 -7.60
CA VAL A 105 -0.20 7.98 -6.99
C VAL A 105 -0.47 6.52 -6.71
N LEU A 106 0.39 5.63 -7.19
CA LEU A 106 0.38 4.20 -6.90
C LEU A 106 1.53 3.86 -5.96
N PHE A 107 1.23 3.35 -4.76
CA PHE A 107 2.22 2.76 -3.87
C PHE A 107 2.44 1.31 -4.29
N LEU A 108 3.67 0.94 -4.60
CA LEU A 108 4.01 -0.39 -5.08
C LEU A 108 5.32 -0.88 -4.45
N ASN A 109 5.40 -2.16 -4.14
CA ASN A 109 6.66 -2.78 -3.72
C ASN A 109 7.44 -3.32 -4.93
N ASN A 110 8.75 -3.44 -4.81
CA ASN A 110 9.58 -3.96 -5.90
C ASN A 110 9.55 -5.48 -6.06
N ASP A 111 8.98 -6.21 -5.10
CA ASP A 111 8.87 -7.67 -5.08
C ASP A 111 7.48 -8.17 -5.53
N THR A 112 6.79 -7.38 -6.33
CA THR A 112 5.49 -7.71 -6.90
C THR A 112 5.54 -7.86 -8.42
N TRP A 113 4.62 -8.62 -8.99
CA TRP A 113 4.31 -8.67 -10.42
C TRP A 113 2.80 -8.71 -10.62
N PHE A 114 2.34 -8.36 -11.80
CA PHE A 114 0.93 -8.13 -12.11
C PHE A 114 0.71 -8.18 -13.62
N ASP A 115 -0.54 -8.30 -14.03
CA ASP A 115 -0.95 -8.34 -15.43
C ASP A 115 -0.80 -6.98 -16.14
N SER A 116 -0.83 -6.98 -17.46
CA SER A 116 -0.60 -5.79 -18.29
C SER A 116 -1.67 -4.71 -18.17
N ASP A 117 -2.88 -5.02 -17.72
CA ASP A 117 -4.01 -4.11 -17.51
C ASP A 117 -4.20 -3.69 -16.03
N TYR A 118 -3.26 -4.06 -15.18
CA TYR A 118 -3.35 -3.86 -13.73
C TYR A 118 -3.59 -2.40 -13.33
N VAL A 119 -2.79 -1.47 -13.86
CA VAL A 119 -2.89 -0.05 -13.52
C VAL A 119 -4.20 0.55 -14.06
N GLU A 120 -4.60 0.17 -15.26
CA GLU A 120 -5.86 0.58 -15.87
C GLU A 120 -7.06 0.11 -15.03
N THR A 121 -7.05 -1.14 -14.57
CA THR A 121 -8.08 -1.72 -13.69
C THR A 121 -8.22 -0.92 -12.40
N LEU A 122 -7.14 -0.56 -11.73
CA LEU A 122 -7.18 0.27 -10.52
C LEU A 122 -7.79 1.64 -10.77
N ILE A 123 -7.43 2.30 -11.86
CA ILE A 123 -7.97 3.62 -12.24
C ILE A 123 -9.46 3.53 -12.53
N GLN A 124 -9.88 2.51 -13.27
CA GLN A 124 -11.28 2.32 -13.61
C GLN A 124 -12.13 2.15 -12.36
N VAL A 125 -11.72 1.27 -11.43
CA VAL A 125 -12.43 1.09 -10.15
C VAL A 125 -12.47 2.38 -9.32
N SER A 126 -11.37 3.15 -9.29
CA SER A 126 -11.33 4.44 -8.58
C SER A 126 -12.33 5.44 -9.16
N ARG A 127 -12.39 5.55 -10.48
CA ARG A 127 -13.32 6.45 -11.19
C ARG A 127 -14.77 6.06 -10.99
N ASP A 128 -15.10 4.78 -11.15
CA ASP A 128 -16.46 4.26 -11.00
C ASP A 128 -16.98 4.43 -9.58
N ALA A 129 -16.08 4.45 -8.60
CA ALA A 129 -16.40 4.69 -7.19
C ALA A 129 -16.24 6.17 -6.77
N GLY A 130 -16.26 7.11 -7.72
CA GLY A 130 -16.23 8.55 -7.44
C GLY A 130 -14.91 9.06 -6.86
N GLY A 131 -13.77 8.47 -7.25
CA GLY A 131 -12.44 8.82 -6.76
C GLY A 131 -12.06 8.10 -5.48
N ALA A 132 -12.42 6.83 -5.32
CA ALA A 132 -12.01 6.00 -4.19
C ALA A 132 -10.49 5.75 -4.19
N ALA A 133 -9.92 5.51 -3.00
CA ALA A 133 -8.63 4.86 -2.89
C ALA A 133 -8.80 3.34 -3.12
N VAL A 134 -8.00 2.76 -4.02
CA VAL A 134 -8.17 1.38 -4.46
C VAL A 134 -6.91 0.57 -4.22
N GLY A 135 -7.02 -0.47 -3.42
CA GLY A 135 -5.98 -1.48 -3.21
C GLY A 135 -6.16 -2.70 -4.10
N SER A 136 -5.19 -3.57 -4.05
CA SER A 136 -5.10 -4.82 -4.79
C SER A 136 -5.28 -6.02 -3.89
N VAL A 137 -5.85 -7.11 -4.42
CA VAL A 137 -5.75 -8.42 -3.78
C VAL A 137 -4.32 -8.97 -3.93
N ILE A 138 -3.94 -9.86 -3.01
CA ILE A 138 -2.63 -10.53 -3.08
C ILE A 138 -2.83 -11.98 -3.45
N HIS A 139 -2.10 -12.41 -4.48
CA HIS A 139 -2.01 -13.78 -4.93
C HIS A 139 -0.63 -14.36 -4.58
N GLU A 140 -0.61 -15.63 -4.19
CA GLU A 140 0.59 -16.45 -4.08
C GLU A 140 0.44 -17.58 -5.11
N ASP A 141 1.34 -17.63 -6.10
CA ASP A 141 1.20 -18.50 -7.28
C ASP A 141 1.35 -20.00 -6.97
N ASP A 142 1.90 -20.33 -5.79
CA ASP A 142 2.06 -21.71 -5.30
C ASP A 142 0.83 -22.24 -4.55
N LYS A 143 -0.23 -21.44 -4.44
CA LYS A 143 -1.47 -21.79 -3.75
C LYS A 143 -2.65 -22.00 -4.71
N ASP A 144 -3.61 -22.83 -4.28
CA ASP A 144 -4.87 -23.04 -4.96
C ASP A 144 -6.04 -22.95 -3.92
N PRO A 145 -6.89 -21.96 -4.01
CA PRO A 145 -6.83 -20.79 -4.90
C PRO A 145 -5.67 -19.84 -4.54
N PRO A 146 -5.16 -19.05 -5.52
CA PRO A 146 -4.01 -18.18 -5.31
C PRO A 146 -4.29 -16.97 -4.42
N LEU A 147 -5.54 -16.57 -4.24
CA LEU A 147 -5.95 -15.45 -3.37
C LEU A 147 -5.59 -15.72 -1.92
N THR A 148 -4.76 -14.87 -1.32
CA THR A 148 -4.27 -15.03 0.05
C THR A 148 -4.50 -13.81 0.95
N SER A 149 -4.78 -12.64 0.36
CA SER A 149 -5.11 -11.45 1.12
C SER A 149 -6.01 -10.51 0.30
N ILE A 150 -6.99 -9.92 0.96
CA ILE A 150 -7.84 -8.88 0.38
C ILE A 150 -7.48 -7.53 0.98
N GLY A 151 -7.40 -7.45 2.31
CA GLY A 151 -7.06 -6.20 2.93
C GLY A 151 -7.44 -6.11 4.39
N PRO A 152 -6.92 -5.09 5.10
CA PRO A 152 -7.05 -5.01 6.54
C PRO A 152 -8.45 -4.66 7.03
N ARG A 153 -8.90 -5.42 8.03
CA ARG A 153 -9.93 -5.06 9.00
C ARG A 153 -9.26 -4.55 10.27
N VAL A 154 -9.78 -3.49 10.83
CA VAL A 154 -9.20 -2.85 12.02
C VAL A 154 -10.26 -2.64 13.10
N ASN A 155 -10.09 -3.27 14.25
CA ASN A 155 -10.93 -3.00 15.42
C ASN A 155 -10.10 -2.28 16.50
N LEU A 156 -10.27 -0.97 16.58
CA LEU A 156 -9.54 -0.13 17.53
C LEU A 156 -9.93 -0.41 18.99
N ASN A 157 -11.11 -0.93 19.26
CA ASN A 157 -11.54 -1.26 20.60
C ASN A 157 -10.89 -2.57 21.11
N ARG A 158 -10.67 -3.52 20.21
CA ARG A 158 -10.02 -4.80 20.50
C ARG A 158 -8.51 -4.79 20.25
N ILE A 159 -7.95 -3.66 19.80
CA ILE A 159 -6.52 -3.56 19.41
C ILE A 159 -6.15 -4.68 18.41
N ALA A 160 -7.06 -4.97 17.49
CA ALA A 160 -6.94 -6.07 16.55
C ALA A 160 -6.89 -5.57 15.10
N VAL A 161 -6.02 -6.19 14.32
CA VAL A 161 -5.95 -6.06 12.86
C VAL A 161 -5.89 -7.47 12.30
N TRP A 162 -6.74 -7.76 11.31
CA TRP A 162 -6.74 -9.02 10.59
C TRP A 162 -7.06 -8.77 9.12
N ASP A 163 -6.87 -9.75 8.27
CA ASP A 163 -7.22 -9.66 6.86
C ASP A 163 -8.68 -10.07 6.64
N LEU A 164 -9.39 -9.34 5.79
CA LEU A 164 -10.77 -9.66 5.40
C LEU A 164 -10.88 -11.05 4.77
N PHE A 165 -9.82 -11.54 4.12
CA PHE A 165 -9.74 -12.90 3.59
C PHE A 165 -10.13 -13.96 4.64
N ASN A 166 -9.80 -13.74 5.92
CA ASN A 166 -10.13 -14.67 7.00
C ASN A 166 -11.63 -14.70 7.38
N GLU A 167 -12.44 -13.80 6.83
CA GLU A 167 -13.89 -13.75 7.04
C GLU A 167 -14.66 -14.44 5.89
N LEU A 168 -13.98 -14.71 4.76
CA LEU A 168 -14.63 -15.27 3.59
C LEU A 168 -14.85 -16.78 3.70
N SER A 169 -15.97 -17.21 3.13
CA SER A 169 -16.23 -18.64 2.91
C SER A 169 -15.38 -19.17 1.74
N PRO A 170 -15.16 -20.50 1.66
CA PRO A 170 -14.46 -21.10 0.51
C PRO A 170 -15.09 -20.78 -0.85
N GLU A 171 -16.42 -20.57 -0.90
CA GLU A 171 -17.12 -20.17 -2.12
C GLU A 171 -16.80 -18.73 -2.52
N GLN A 172 -16.80 -17.79 -1.58
CA GLN A 172 -16.41 -16.40 -1.82
C GLN A 172 -14.93 -16.25 -2.21
N ILE A 173 -14.07 -17.14 -1.76
CA ILE A 173 -12.66 -17.16 -2.17
C ILE A 173 -12.53 -17.61 -3.64
N ARG A 174 -13.32 -18.59 -4.08
CA ARG A 174 -13.31 -19.08 -5.47
C ARG A 174 -14.00 -18.13 -6.43
N ASN A 175 -15.06 -17.45 -5.97
CA ASN A 175 -15.86 -16.51 -6.73
C ASN A 175 -15.89 -15.17 -5.99
N PRO A 176 -14.80 -14.38 -6.03
CA PRO A 176 -14.69 -13.14 -5.28
C PRO A 176 -15.63 -12.05 -5.83
N ASP A 177 -16.15 -11.22 -4.94
CA ASP A 177 -16.84 -10.00 -5.34
C ASP A 177 -15.88 -9.08 -6.13
N PRO A 178 -16.36 -8.29 -7.09
CA PRO A 178 -15.51 -7.39 -7.87
C PRO A 178 -14.73 -6.40 -7.02
N THR A 179 -15.31 -5.94 -5.91
CA THR A 179 -14.68 -5.01 -4.98
C THR A 179 -15.06 -5.30 -3.53
N TYR A 180 -14.17 -5.02 -2.62
CA TYR A 180 -14.38 -5.14 -1.17
C TYR A 180 -14.12 -3.82 -0.46
N GLN A 181 -15.00 -3.44 0.46
CA GLN A 181 -14.74 -2.35 1.38
C GLN A 181 -13.85 -2.83 2.53
N VAL A 182 -12.81 -2.06 2.85
CA VAL A 182 -11.83 -2.39 3.90
C VAL A 182 -11.68 -1.26 4.91
N ASP A 183 -10.94 -1.48 6.00
CA ASP A 183 -10.72 -0.45 7.01
C ASP A 183 -9.40 0.30 6.79
N ALA A 184 -8.46 -0.31 6.11
CA ALA A 184 -7.18 0.28 5.70
C ALA A 184 -6.73 -0.33 4.37
N LEU A 185 -5.67 0.20 3.77
CA LEU A 185 -5.08 -0.29 2.54
C LEU A 185 -3.60 -0.57 2.75
N SER A 186 -3.11 -1.65 2.14
CA SER A 186 -1.71 -2.03 2.15
C SER A 186 -0.91 -1.18 1.17
N GLY A 187 0.33 -0.81 1.51
CA GLY A 187 1.24 -0.15 0.58
C GLY A 187 1.74 -1.02 -0.58
N ARG A 188 1.17 -2.20 -0.73
CA ARG A 188 1.50 -3.17 -1.78
C ARG A 188 0.43 -3.15 -2.87
N GLY A 189 0.53 -2.18 -3.79
CA GLY A 189 -0.43 -2.00 -4.87
C GLY A 189 -1.67 -1.23 -4.43
N THR A 190 -1.51 0.01 -4.00
CA THR A 190 -2.64 0.90 -3.69
C THR A 190 -2.56 2.20 -4.46
N LEU A 191 -3.60 2.45 -5.24
CA LEU A 191 -3.82 3.67 -6.02
C LEU A 191 -4.61 4.70 -5.20
N TYR A 192 -4.15 5.94 -5.25
CA TYR A 192 -4.81 7.11 -4.66
C TYR A 192 -4.92 8.24 -5.68
N PRO A 193 -6.08 8.89 -5.85
CA PRO A 193 -6.13 10.24 -6.41
C PRO A 193 -5.19 11.18 -5.66
N ILE A 194 -4.37 11.94 -6.38
CA ILE A 194 -3.29 12.72 -5.76
C ILE A 194 -3.81 13.83 -4.85
N GLU A 195 -4.99 14.37 -5.15
CA GLU A 195 -5.66 15.40 -4.35
C GLU A 195 -5.96 14.97 -2.91
N MET A 196 -6.00 13.67 -2.63
CA MET A 196 -6.16 13.17 -1.26
C MET A 196 -4.99 13.60 -0.38
N PHE A 197 -3.77 13.63 -0.94
CA PHE A 197 -2.59 14.04 -0.19
C PHE A 197 -2.54 15.55 0.02
N GLU A 198 -3.00 16.34 -0.94
CA GLU A 198 -3.15 17.80 -0.77
C GLU A 198 -4.14 18.14 0.34
N ARG A 199 -5.30 17.46 0.29
CA ARG A 199 -6.43 17.78 1.19
C ARG A 199 -6.26 17.20 2.58
N TYR A 200 -5.71 16.00 2.72
CA TYR A 200 -5.69 15.25 3.98
C TYR A 200 -4.27 15.00 4.52
N GLY A 201 -3.24 15.47 3.80
CA GLY A 201 -1.84 15.44 4.23
C GLY A 201 -1.11 14.15 3.92
N HIS A 202 0.17 14.15 4.23
CA HIS A 202 1.18 13.17 3.83
C HIS A 202 1.46 12.10 4.88
N MET A 203 2.48 11.23 4.61
CA MET A 203 2.93 10.18 5.53
C MET A 203 3.47 10.76 6.85
N ARG A 204 3.11 10.17 7.97
CA ARG A 204 3.57 10.56 9.31
C ARG A 204 4.83 9.79 9.72
N THR A 205 5.91 9.96 8.97
CA THR A 205 7.13 9.15 9.05
C THR A 205 7.89 9.25 10.36
N PHE A 206 7.75 10.34 11.11
CA PHE A 206 8.31 10.46 12.46
C PHE A 206 7.75 9.39 13.41
N TRP A 207 6.44 9.18 13.37
CA TRP A 207 5.75 8.20 14.21
C TRP A 207 5.78 6.79 13.62
N LEU A 208 5.59 6.69 12.31
CA LEU A 208 5.46 5.42 11.57
C LEU A 208 6.41 5.41 10.37
N PRO A 209 7.71 5.16 10.58
CA PRO A 209 8.68 5.17 9.49
C PRO A 209 8.58 3.95 8.57
N HIS A 210 7.97 2.85 9.03
CA HIS A 210 7.89 1.58 8.31
C HIS A 210 6.49 0.97 8.42
N TYR A 211 6.27 0.02 9.31
CA TYR A 211 4.98 -0.65 9.49
C TYR A 211 3.86 0.28 9.91
N LEU A 212 2.64 -0.01 9.45
CA LEU A 212 1.40 0.71 9.76
C LEU A 212 1.31 2.14 9.21
N ALA A 213 2.31 2.59 8.46
CA ALA A 213 2.29 3.91 7.82
C ALA A 213 1.24 3.98 6.72
N ASP A 214 1.12 2.91 5.93
CA ASP A 214 0.10 2.69 4.90
C ASP A 214 -1.31 2.60 5.50
N TYR A 215 -1.47 1.88 6.59
CA TYR A 215 -2.75 1.77 7.29
C TYR A 215 -3.18 3.10 7.90
N GLU A 216 -2.26 3.85 8.50
CA GLU A 216 -2.56 5.15 9.10
C GLU A 216 -3.10 6.13 8.06
N ILE A 217 -2.42 6.26 6.92
CA ILE A 217 -2.82 7.21 5.89
C ILE A 217 -4.17 6.82 5.27
N ALA A 218 -4.38 5.55 4.98
CA ALA A 218 -5.65 5.05 4.45
C ALA A 218 -6.80 5.29 5.44
N MET A 219 -6.63 4.95 6.72
CA MET A 219 -7.65 5.19 7.76
C MET A 219 -7.93 6.67 7.98
N ARG A 220 -6.95 7.54 7.81
CA ARG A 220 -7.13 9.00 7.86
C ARG A 220 -8.01 9.49 6.72
N PHE A 221 -7.78 8.99 5.51
CA PHE A 221 -8.62 9.28 4.35
C PHE A 221 -10.03 8.73 4.52
N LYS A 222 -10.19 7.49 5.00
CA LYS A 222 -11.50 6.92 5.32
C LYS A 222 -12.31 7.78 6.29
N ARG A 223 -11.67 8.34 7.32
CA ARG A 223 -12.33 9.27 8.26
C ARG A 223 -12.76 10.58 7.63
N ALA A 224 -12.08 11.01 6.60
CA ALA A 224 -12.44 12.18 5.80
C ALA A 224 -13.55 11.89 4.77
N GLY A 225 -14.10 10.66 4.78
CA GLY A 225 -15.18 10.25 3.90
C GLY A 225 -14.73 9.61 2.58
N VAL A 226 -13.41 9.36 2.40
CA VAL A 226 -12.91 8.68 1.20
C VAL A 226 -13.25 7.18 1.27
N PRO A 227 -13.90 6.60 0.24
CA PRO A 227 -14.09 5.17 0.16
C PRO A 227 -12.75 4.44 0.01
N LEU A 228 -12.54 3.37 0.79
CA LEU A 228 -11.42 2.47 0.66
C LEU A 228 -11.90 1.15 0.09
N LEU A 229 -11.49 0.84 -1.12
CA LEU A 229 -11.87 -0.37 -1.85
C LEU A 229 -10.64 -1.22 -2.14
N VAL A 230 -10.87 -2.52 -2.30
CA VAL A 230 -9.88 -3.44 -2.88
C VAL A 230 -10.55 -4.11 -4.07
N SER A 231 -9.90 -4.08 -5.22
CA SER A 231 -10.38 -4.73 -6.44
C SER A 231 -9.90 -6.18 -6.50
N SER A 232 -10.81 -7.13 -6.72
CA SER A 232 -10.44 -8.53 -6.97
C SER A 232 -9.86 -8.74 -8.37
N HIS A 233 -10.13 -7.81 -9.29
CA HIS A 233 -9.60 -7.83 -10.65
C HIS A 233 -8.19 -7.21 -10.76
N ALA A 234 -7.73 -6.49 -9.73
CA ALA A 234 -6.39 -5.94 -9.67
C ALA A 234 -5.55 -6.78 -8.68
N ALA A 235 -4.94 -7.85 -9.18
CA ALA A 235 -4.12 -8.73 -8.37
C ALA A 235 -2.64 -8.30 -8.43
N VAL A 236 -1.99 -8.28 -7.27
CA VAL A 236 -0.54 -8.30 -7.18
C VAL A 236 -0.08 -9.67 -6.74
N HIS A 237 0.83 -10.26 -7.48
CA HIS A 237 1.50 -11.49 -7.13
C HIS A 237 2.72 -11.17 -6.29
N SER A 238 2.95 -11.92 -5.23
CA SER A 238 4.04 -11.68 -4.30
C SER A 238 4.59 -13.02 -3.79
N PRO A 239 5.91 -13.14 -3.58
CA PRO A 239 6.46 -14.35 -3.00
C PRO A 239 5.93 -14.56 -1.57
N PRO A 240 5.76 -15.82 -1.12
CA PRO A 240 5.26 -16.16 0.21
C PRO A 240 6.18 -15.69 1.34
N VAL A 241 7.46 -15.51 1.05
CA VAL A 241 8.44 -15.04 2.04
C VAL A 241 8.54 -13.51 2.00
N TYR A 242 7.82 -12.87 2.88
CA TYR A 242 7.99 -11.45 3.15
C TYR A 242 9.34 -11.21 3.85
N GLY A 243 10.12 -10.21 3.42
CA GLY A 243 11.47 -9.91 3.91
C GLY A 243 11.61 -9.55 5.40
N ASN A 244 10.68 -10.00 6.24
CA ASN A 244 10.54 -9.70 7.65
C ASN A 244 10.37 -10.97 8.48
N ASP A 245 11.27 -11.94 8.28
CA ASP A 245 11.33 -13.06 9.19
C ASP A 245 11.76 -12.58 10.59
N VAL A 246 10.76 -12.41 11.47
CA VAL A 246 10.95 -12.06 12.88
C VAL A 246 11.15 -13.30 13.74
N SER A 247 11.15 -14.50 13.15
CA SER A 247 11.27 -15.79 13.88
C SER A 247 12.57 -15.85 14.67
N ASN A 248 13.66 -15.35 14.11
CA ASN A 248 15.00 -15.33 14.71
C ASN A 248 15.29 -14.11 15.59
N MET A 249 14.31 -13.21 15.80
CA MET A 249 14.51 -12.04 16.65
C MET A 249 14.38 -12.38 18.13
N THR A 250 15.30 -11.84 18.96
CA THR A 250 15.12 -11.87 20.43
C THR A 250 13.82 -11.14 20.80
N TRP A 251 13.21 -11.48 21.95
CA TRP A 251 11.97 -10.85 22.39
C TRP A 251 12.07 -9.31 22.49
N ARG A 252 13.24 -8.78 22.94
CA ARG A 252 13.51 -7.32 22.98
C ARG A 252 13.55 -6.71 21.58
N ALA A 253 14.26 -7.34 20.64
CA ALA A 253 14.29 -6.90 19.25
C ALA A 253 12.90 -6.96 18.63
N ARG A 254 12.12 -8.00 18.91
CA ARG A 254 10.75 -8.13 18.44
C ARG A 254 9.83 -7.00 18.93
N LEU A 255 10.00 -6.52 20.16
CA LEU A 255 9.18 -5.46 20.74
C LEU A 255 9.65 -4.05 20.38
N PHE A 256 10.94 -3.83 20.12
CA PHE A 256 11.50 -2.48 20.00
C PHE A 256 12.23 -2.20 18.68
N SER A 257 12.60 -3.22 17.88
CA SER A 257 13.27 -3.01 16.61
C SER A 257 12.33 -2.35 15.59
N ARG A 258 12.86 -1.41 14.81
CA ARG A 258 12.16 -0.83 13.64
C ARG A 258 11.82 -1.87 12.57
N ARG A 259 12.54 -2.99 12.52
CA ARG A 259 12.31 -4.10 11.60
C ARG A 259 11.16 -5.03 12.02
N SER A 260 10.57 -4.81 13.19
CA SER A 260 9.53 -5.68 13.71
C SER A 260 8.14 -5.07 13.50
N SER A 261 7.26 -5.82 12.86
CA SER A 261 5.82 -5.49 12.78
C SER A 261 5.12 -5.52 14.15
N SER A 262 5.76 -6.16 15.16
CA SER A 262 5.28 -6.23 16.54
C SER A 262 5.83 -5.10 17.43
N ASN A 263 6.53 -4.10 16.87
CA ASN A 263 7.09 -2.99 17.64
C ASN A 263 5.99 -2.25 18.42
N ILE A 264 6.09 -2.34 19.76
CA ILE A 264 5.04 -1.84 20.67
C ILE A 264 4.91 -0.31 20.60
N VAL A 265 6.03 0.40 20.45
CA VAL A 265 6.04 1.86 20.36
C VAL A 265 5.32 2.33 19.09
N ARG A 266 5.58 1.67 17.96
CA ARG A 266 4.95 2.00 16.68
C ARG A 266 3.48 1.61 16.65
N ARG A 267 3.14 0.47 17.23
CA ARG A 267 1.73 0.07 17.42
C ARG A 267 0.98 1.06 18.31
N LEU A 268 1.55 1.48 19.43
CA LEU A 268 0.94 2.51 20.27
C LEU A 268 0.78 3.82 19.49
N ALA A 269 1.82 4.27 18.80
CA ALA A 269 1.75 5.47 17.95
C ALA A 269 0.63 5.37 16.92
N PHE A 270 0.49 4.22 16.25
CA PHE A 270 -0.61 3.98 15.30
C PHE A 270 -1.97 4.17 15.97
N TYR A 271 -2.24 3.50 17.10
CA TYR A 271 -3.53 3.63 17.81
C TYR A 271 -3.77 5.05 18.31
N MET A 272 -2.73 5.77 18.71
CA MET A 272 -2.82 7.18 19.11
C MET A 272 -3.17 8.08 17.90
N LEU A 273 -2.66 7.78 16.73
CA LEU A 273 -2.93 8.56 15.51
C LEU A 273 -4.31 8.29 14.95
N VAL A 274 -4.74 7.01 14.94
CA VAL A 274 -6.01 6.60 14.32
C VAL A 274 -7.18 6.46 15.31
N GLY A 275 -6.99 6.52 16.62
CA GLY A 275 -8.04 6.41 17.65
C GLY A 275 -8.92 7.65 17.77
N SER A 276 -10.16 7.50 18.21
CA SER A 276 -10.97 8.59 18.77
C SER A 276 -10.32 9.13 20.07
N PRO A 277 -10.69 10.30 20.61
CA PRO A 277 -10.11 10.82 21.86
C PRO A 277 -10.12 9.79 23.01
N LEU A 278 -11.24 9.10 23.21
CA LEU A 278 -11.36 8.07 24.24
C LEU A 278 -10.46 6.85 23.94
N GLN A 279 -10.39 6.43 22.69
CA GLN A 279 -9.53 5.31 22.29
C GLN A 279 -8.05 5.65 22.47
N ARG A 280 -7.62 6.87 22.21
CA ARG A 280 -6.25 7.34 22.43
C ARG A 280 -5.87 7.26 23.92
N ILE A 281 -6.70 7.79 24.80
CA ILE A 281 -6.46 7.78 26.26
C ILE A 281 -6.37 6.33 26.77
N THR A 282 -7.22 5.44 26.28
CA THR A 282 -7.31 4.06 26.76
C THR A 282 -6.38 3.09 26.01
N ALA A 283 -5.74 3.50 24.92
CA ALA A 283 -4.90 2.61 24.11
C ALA A 283 -3.77 1.92 24.90
N PRO A 284 -2.98 2.59 25.76
CA PRO A 284 -1.92 1.92 26.51
C PRO A 284 -2.46 0.80 27.41
N ALA A 285 -3.55 1.08 28.18
CA ALA A 285 -4.15 0.09 29.06
C ALA A 285 -4.75 -1.09 28.29
N ARG A 286 -5.41 -0.84 27.16
CA ARG A 286 -5.95 -1.89 26.28
C ARG A 286 -4.85 -2.75 25.67
N MET A 287 -3.74 -2.15 25.23
CA MET A 287 -2.60 -2.90 24.72
C MET A 287 -1.97 -3.80 25.78
N ALA A 288 -1.82 -3.32 27.01
CA ALA A 288 -1.31 -4.12 28.12
C ALA A 288 -2.27 -5.28 28.45
N CYS A 289 -3.57 -5.01 28.55
CA CYS A 289 -4.59 -6.03 28.79
C CYS A 289 -4.60 -7.10 27.69
N PHE A 290 -4.55 -6.71 26.42
CA PHE A 290 -4.52 -7.64 25.29
C PHE A 290 -3.25 -8.50 25.29
N ALA A 291 -2.08 -7.92 25.57
CA ALA A 291 -0.82 -8.66 25.68
C ALA A 291 -0.89 -9.70 26.81
N PHE A 292 -1.46 -9.33 27.96
CA PHE A 292 -1.65 -10.24 29.10
C PHE A 292 -2.60 -11.41 28.76
N LEU A 293 -3.76 -11.13 28.18
CA LEU A 293 -4.73 -12.16 27.78
C LEU A 293 -4.14 -13.14 26.75
N ARG A 294 -3.36 -12.64 25.80
CA ARG A 294 -2.68 -13.47 24.81
C ARG A 294 -1.62 -14.37 25.45
N SER A 295 -0.89 -13.87 26.44
CA SER A 295 0.09 -14.66 27.20
C SER A 295 -0.58 -15.80 27.98
N ILE A 296 -1.72 -15.53 28.63
CA ILE A 296 -2.51 -16.59 29.33
C ILE A 296 -3.02 -17.62 28.32
N HIS A 297 -3.50 -17.20 27.16
CA HIS A 297 -3.99 -18.15 26.15
C HIS A 297 -2.88 -19.07 25.63
N GLN A 298 -1.68 -18.54 25.37
CA GLN A 298 -0.53 -19.33 24.97
C GLN A 298 -0.08 -20.31 26.05
N LEU A 299 -0.09 -19.89 27.32
CA LEU A 299 0.18 -20.79 28.46
C LEU A 299 -0.81 -21.94 28.54
N LYS A 300 -2.10 -21.69 28.34
CA LYS A 300 -3.14 -22.74 28.34
C LYS A 300 -2.95 -23.76 27.20
N ILE A 301 -2.54 -23.33 26.03
CA ILE A 301 -2.25 -24.20 24.89
C ILE A 301 -1.02 -25.07 25.19
N SER A 302 0.05 -24.48 25.76
CA SER A 302 1.27 -25.18 26.12
C SER A 302 1.01 -26.26 27.19
N ILE A 303 0.18 -25.96 28.18
CA ILE A 303 -0.20 -26.94 29.24
C ILE A 303 -1.03 -28.10 28.66
N LYS A 304 -2.00 -27.80 27.76
CA LYS A 304 -2.78 -28.85 27.08
C LYS A 304 -1.94 -29.72 26.14
N GLY A 305 -0.96 -29.14 25.45
CA GLY A 305 -0.04 -29.90 24.59
C GLY A 305 0.92 -30.82 25.36
N ASN A 306 1.26 -30.49 26.62
CA ASN A 306 2.09 -31.32 27.49
C ASN A 306 1.30 -32.38 28.25
N SER A 307 -0.02 -32.27 28.33
CA SER A 307 -0.88 -33.30 28.97
C SER A 307 -1.36 -34.41 28.02
N LEU A 308 -0.97 -34.30 26.72
CA LEU A 308 -1.26 -35.29 25.67
C LEU A 308 0.00 -36.05 25.21
N LYS A 309 1.13 -35.86 25.89
CA LYS A 309 2.35 -36.68 25.79
C LYS A 309 2.52 -37.50 27.06
#